data_51b390018abc44bf9c45c61fd4cc294e
#
_entry.id   51b390018abc44bf9c45c61fd4cc294e
#
_cell.length_a   1.000
_cell.length_b   1.000
_cell.length_c   1.000
_cell.angle_alpha   90.00
_cell.angle_beta   90.00
_cell.angle_gamma   90.00
#
_symmetry.space_group_name_H-M   'P 1'
#
loop_
_entity.id
_entity.type
_entity.pdbx_description
1 polymer ?
#
loop_
_entity_poly.entity_id
_entity_poly.type
_entity_poly.pdbx_seq_one_letter_code
_entity_poly.pdbx_strand_id
1 'polypeptide(L)'
;AKVDSLIFGNPWDKSVMLTPLPEKEKPAYIQELIDDALSKGASIINEKGGKHTENYIFPAVVFPINKEMRVYHEEQFGPVVPIITFKDIQEPLNDMAESNYGQQVSLFGKDIKTIAPLIDTLVNLVCRVNLNSSCQRGPDVYPFTGRKDSAVGTLSIHDALRSFSIRTFVASKDNEYNS
;
A
#
# COMPACT_ATOMS: atom_id res chain seq x y z
N ALA A 1 -10.84 18.94 1.17
CA ALA A 1 -11.29 19.27 2.54
C ALA A 1 -10.66 18.37 3.61
N LYS A 2 -10.88 17.02 3.62
CA LYS A 2 -10.33 16.16 4.69
C LYS A 2 -8.79 16.13 4.73
N VAL A 3 -8.12 16.12 3.58
CA VAL A 3 -6.65 16.16 3.52
C VAL A 3 -6.10 17.50 4.04
N ASP A 4 -6.74 18.61 3.70
CA ASP A 4 -6.32 19.94 4.13
C ASP A 4 -6.53 20.22 5.63
N SER A 5 -7.31 19.37 6.32
CA SER A 5 -7.51 19.47 7.77
C SER A 5 -6.50 18.67 8.60
N LEU A 6 -5.58 17.94 7.96
CA LEU A 6 -4.54 17.20 8.66
C LEU A 6 -3.59 18.15 9.41
N ILE A 7 -3.24 17.78 10.62
CA ILE A 7 -2.41 18.58 11.52
C ILE A 7 -0.96 18.11 11.44
N PHE A 8 -0.07 19.05 11.14
CA PHE A 8 1.37 18.85 11.16
C PHE A 8 1.95 19.13 12.53
N GLY A 9 3.00 18.44 12.90
CA GLY A 9 3.74 18.72 14.11
C GLY A 9 4.72 17.61 14.47
N ASN A 10 5.14 17.63 15.71
CA ASN A 10 6.08 16.67 16.24
C ASN A 10 5.40 15.36 16.65
N PRO A 11 6.08 14.21 16.54
CA PRO A 11 5.48 12.89 16.75
C PRO A 11 5.00 12.62 18.20
N TRP A 12 5.44 13.41 19.19
CA TRP A 12 5.01 13.30 20.58
C TRP A 12 3.74 14.11 20.92
N ASP A 13 3.26 14.92 19.99
CA ASP A 13 1.99 15.63 20.14
C ASP A 13 0.83 14.74 19.66
N LYS A 14 -0.08 14.42 20.56
CA LYS A 14 -1.21 13.52 20.29
C LYS A 14 -2.20 14.03 19.23
N SER A 15 -2.24 15.33 18.97
CA SER A 15 -3.10 15.93 17.98
C SER A 15 -2.53 15.83 16.56
N VAL A 16 -1.24 15.54 16.42
CA VAL A 16 -0.52 15.52 15.17
C VAL A 16 -0.86 14.25 14.38
N MET A 17 -1.12 14.45 13.09
CA MET A 17 -1.46 13.40 12.14
C MET A 17 -0.36 13.21 11.08
N LEU A 18 0.46 14.23 10.86
CA LEU A 18 1.57 14.23 9.91
C LEU A 18 2.84 14.75 10.59
N THR A 19 3.91 13.97 10.47
CA THR A 19 5.22 14.28 11.05
C THR A 19 6.23 14.61 9.96
N PRO A 20 7.39 15.20 10.30
CA PRO A 20 8.47 15.40 9.35
C PRO A 20 8.87 14.11 8.64
N LEU A 21 9.25 14.22 7.38
CA LEU A 21 9.87 13.11 6.66
C LEU A 21 11.27 12.85 7.22
N PRO A 22 11.66 11.58 7.43
CA PRO A 22 12.95 11.25 8.03
C PRO A 22 14.14 11.54 7.09
N GLU A 23 13.91 11.47 5.79
CA GLU A 23 14.93 11.66 4.76
C GLU A 23 14.91 13.10 4.26
N LYS A 24 16.05 13.80 4.31
CA LYS A 24 16.14 15.21 3.92
C LYS A 24 15.85 15.47 2.44
N GLU A 25 16.20 14.54 1.59
CA GLU A 25 16.01 14.63 0.14
C GLU A 25 14.59 14.25 -0.31
N LYS A 26 13.81 13.66 0.60
CA LYS A 26 12.47 13.14 0.27
C LYS A 26 11.50 14.22 -0.22
N PRO A 27 11.44 15.41 0.39
CA PRO A 27 10.58 16.48 -0.12
C PRO A 27 10.90 16.88 -1.56
N ALA A 28 12.17 16.94 -1.93
CA ALA A 28 12.59 17.27 -3.31
C ALA A 28 12.15 16.17 -4.29
N TYR A 29 12.39 14.91 -3.94
CA TYR A 29 11.92 13.77 -4.75
C TYR A 29 10.40 13.76 -4.93
N ILE A 30 9.64 14.01 -3.87
CA ILE A 30 8.19 14.10 -3.94
C ILE A 30 7.75 15.26 -4.84
N GLN A 31 8.44 16.40 -4.77
CA GLN A 31 8.17 17.54 -5.63
C GLN A 31 8.42 17.20 -7.11
N GLU A 32 9.51 16.50 -7.42
CA GLU A 32 9.78 16.03 -8.79
C GLU A 32 8.65 15.15 -9.34
N LEU A 33 8.10 14.25 -8.52
CA LEU A 33 6.97 13.41 -8.93
C LEU A 33 5.70 14.22 -9.18
N ILE A 34 5.45 15.23 -8.36
CA ILE A 34 4.33 16.15 -8.52
C ILE A 34 4.52 16.95 -9.81
N ASP A 35 5.68 17.54 -10.03
CA ASP A 35 5.99 18.35 -11.21
C ASP A 35 5.90 17.54 -12.51
N ASP A 36 6.38 16.29 -12.50
CA ASP A 36 6.21 15.36 -13.61
C ASP A 36 4.73 15.17 -13.93
N ALA A 37 3.91 14.88 -12.92
CA ALA A 37 2.48 14.67 -13.10
C ALA A 37 1.77 15.92 -13.61
N LEU A 38 2.09 17.11 -13.07
CA LEU A 38 1.53 18.39 -13.51
C LEU A 38 1.90 18.70 -14.97
N SER A 39 3.14 18.44 -15.36
CA SER A 39 3.61 18.65 -16.74
C SER A 39 2.90 17.78 -17.75
N LYS A 40 2.35 16.65 -17.31
CA LYS A 40 1.61 15.66 -18.12
C LYS A 40 0.09 15.77 -18.00
N GLY A 41 -0.40 16.88 -17.43
CA GLY A 41 -1.82 17.23 -17.44
C GLY A 41 -2.61 16.90 -16.17
N ALA A 42 -1.95 16.44 -15.12
CA ALA A 42 -2.58 16.33 -13.80
C ALA A 42 -2.71 17.69 -13.11
N SER A 43 -3.51 17.74 -12.06
CA SER A 43 -3.66 18.90 -11.19
C SER A 43 -3.66 18.47 -9.72
N ILE A 44 -3.16 19.32 -8.84
CA ILE A 44 -3.35 19.15 -7.39
C ILE A 44 -4.75 19.64 -7.04
N ILE A 45 -5.59 18.76 -6.51
CA ILE A 45 -7.02 19.07 -6.26
C ILE A 45 -7.33 19.47 -4.81
N ASN A 46 -6.33 19.51 -3.94
CA ASN A 46 -6.46 20.02 -2.58
C ASN A 46 -5.64 21.29 -2.37
N GLU A 47 -6.14 22.21 -1.54
CA GLU A 47 -5.64 23.58 -1.41
C GLU A 47 -4.19 23.69 -0.93
N LYS A 48 -3.80 22.82 0.02
CA LYS A 48 -2.47 22.82 0.63
C LYS A 48 -1.49 21.86 -0.05
N GLY A 49 -1.96 21.05 -1.00
CA GLY A 49 -1.18 19.97 -1.59
C GLY A 49 0.16 20.43 -2.17
N GLY A 50 1.21 19.70 -1.84
CA GLY A 50 2.56 19.96 -2.30
C GLY A 50 3.27 21.16 -1.65
N LYS A 51 2.60 21.97 -0.82
CA LYS A 51 3.27 23.00 -0.05
C LYS A 51 4.24 22.37 0.93
N HIS A 52 5.46 22.83 0.97
CA HIS A 52 6.50 22.24 1.83
C HIS A 52 7.36 23.28 2.54
N THR A 53 7.96 22.85 3.63
CA THR A 53 9.11 23.46 4.29
C THR A 53 10.23 22.42 4.32
N GLU A 54 11.36 22.70 4.95
CA GLU A 54 12.55 21.84 4.92
C GLU A 54 12.28 20.32 5.00
N ASN A 55 11.45 19.88 5.95
CA ASN A 55 11.19 18.46 6.22
C ASN A 55 9.71 18.07 6.17
N TYR A 56 8.83 19.04 5.92
CA TYR A 56 7.40 18.81 5.82
C TYR A 56 6.94 19.04 4.40
N ILE A 57 6.11 18.14 3.91
CA ILE A 57 5.36 18.35 2.69
C ILE A 57 3.88 18.02 2.93
N PHE A 58 3.00 18.92 2.53
CA PHE A 58 1.56 18.69 2.60
C PHE A 58 1.15 17.64 1.59
N PRO A 59 0.31 16.65 1.99
CA PRO A 59 -0.16 15.64 1.08
C PRO A 59 -0.80 16.26 -0.17
N ALA A 60 -0.27 15.92 -1.32
CA ALA A 60 -0.80 16.34 -2.60
C ALA A 60 -1.74 15.26 -3.16
N VAL A 61 -3.01 15.62 -3.37
CA VAL A 61 -3.96 14.77 -4.10
C VAL A 61 -3.88 15.14 -5.57
N VAL A 62 -3.34 14.25 -6.38
CA VAL A 62 -3.03 14.50 -7.80
C VAL A 62 -4.04 13.79 -8.69
N PHE A 63 -4.73 14.54 -9.56
CA PHE A 63 -5.81 14.04 -10.43
C PHE A 63 -5.92 14.82 -11.73
N PRO A 64 -6.30 14.20 -12.84
CA PRO A 64 -6.22 12.75 -13.08
C PRO A 64 -4.78 12.33 -13.33
N ILE A 65 -4.40 11.13 -12.92
CA ILE A 65 -3.13 10.55 -13.35
C ILE A 65 -3.30 9.60 -14.53
N ASN A 66 -2.21 9.30 -15.23
CA ASN A 66 -2.16 8.32 -16.32
C ASN A 66 -0.83 7.54 -16.30
N LYS A 67 -0.73 6.53 -17.18
CA LYS A 67 0.43 5.62 -17.28
C LYS A 67 1.75 6.28 -17.71
N GLU A 68 1.73 7.51 -18.20
CA GLU A 68 2.94 8.24 -18.60
C GLU A 68 3.63 8.94 -17.43
N MET A 69 2.93 9.07 -16.30
CA MET A 69 3.38 9.79 -15.11
C MET A 69 4.20 8.88 -14.19
N ARG A 70 5.28 9.42 -13.63
CA ARG A 70 6.14 8.68 -12.69
C ARG A 70 5.37 8.20 -11.45
N VAL A 71 4.45 9.00 -10.91
CA VAL A 71 3.59 8.64 -9.77
C VAL A 71 2.71 7.40 -10.00
N TYR A 72 2.53 6.98 -11.25
CA TYR A 72 1.81 5.77 -11.59
C TYR A 72 2.65 4.50 -11.36
N HIS A 73 3.96 4.57 -11.52
CA HIS A 73 4.85 3.43 -11.52
C HIS A 73 5.78 3.39 -10.29
N GLU A 74 6.18 4.55 -9.77
CA GLU A 74 7.17 4.64 -8.70
C GLU A 74 6.54 4.54 -7.32
N GLU A 75 7.17 3.73 -6.45
CA GLU A 75 6.81 3.64 -5.05
C GLU A 75 7.42 4.83 -4.30
N GLN A 76 6.62 5.85 -4.02
CA GLN A 76 7.10 7.14 -3.55
C GLN A 76 7.44 7.20 -2.05
N PHE A 77 6.90 6.33 -1.20
CA PHE A 77 7.02 6.41 0.28
C PHE A 77 6.86 7.84 0.83
N GLY A 78 5.82 8.54 0.39
CA GLY A 78 5.61 9.93 0.74
C GLY A 78 4.16 10.39 0.54
N PRO A 79 3.84 11.60 0.93
CA PRO A 79 2.49 12.10 0.99
C PRO A 79 1.97 12.58 -0.38
N VAL A 80 1.98 11.73 -1.38
CA VAL A 80 1.30 11.94 -2.66
C VAL A 80 0.19 10.91 -2.80
N VAL A 81 -1.00 11.37 -3.17
CA VAL A 81 -2.17 10.53 -3.39
C VAL A 81 -2.57 10.65 -4.86
N PRO A 82 -2.05 9.76 -5.71
CA PRO A 82 -2.44 9.72 -7.12
C PRO A 82 -3.83 9.11 -7.26
N ILE A 83 -4.67 9.74 -8.08
CA ILE A 83 -6.05 9.28 -8.35
C ILE A 83 -6.24 9.12 -9.85
N ILE A 84 -6.77 7.97 -10.22
CA ILE A 84 -7.22 7.65 -11.58
C ILE A 84 -8.68 7.23 -11.54
N THR A 85 -9.42 7.51 -12.61
CA THR A 85 -10.79 7.01 -12.80
C THR A 85 -10.78 5.92 -13.86
N PHE A 86 -11.68 4.97 -13.72
CA PHE A 86 -11.91 3.92 -14.70
C PHE A 86 -13.40 3.81 -15.00
N LYS A 87 -13.73 3.25 -16.16
CA LYS A 87 -15.11 2.95 -16.59
C LYS A 87 -15.44 1.48 -16.46
N ASP A 88 -14.44 0.65 -16.69
CA ASP A 88 -14.54 -0.80 -16.58
C ASP A 88 -13.64 -1.28 -15.44
N ILE A 89 -14.17 -2.13 -14.57
CA ILE A 89 -13.42 -2.72 -13.47
C ILE A 89 -12.22 -3.56 -13.94
N GLN A 90 -12.23 -4.01 -15.17
CA GLN A 90 -11.11 -4.74 -15.76
C GLN A 90 -9.86 -3.86 -15.94
N GLU A 91 -10.04 -2.55 -16.13
CA GLU A 91 -8.91 -1.61 -16.26
C GLU A 91 -7.98 -1.65 -15.03
N PRO A 92 -8.46 -1.37 -13.79
CA PRO A 92 -7.59 -1.43 -12.62
C PRO A 92 -7.11 -2.85 -12.29
N LEU A 93 -7.85 -3.91 -12.64
CA LEU A 93 -7.37 -5.27 -12.45
C LEU A 93 -6.18 -5.59 -13.37
N ASN A 94 -6.22 -5.13 -14.62
CA ASN A 94 -5.10 -5.25 -15.56
C ASN A 94 -3.89 -4.43 -15.09
N ASP A 95 -4.13 -3.20 -14.63
CA ASP A 95 -3.08 -2.34 -14.08
C ASP A 95 -2.39 -2.97 -12.87
N MET A 96 -3.16 -3.58 -11.98
CA MET A 96 -2.62 -4.34 -10.85
C MET A 96 -1.86 -5.61 -11.30
N ALA A 97 -2.29 -6.26 -12.37
CA ALA A 97 -1.60 -7.43 -12.91
C ALA A 97 -0.24 -7.04 -13.53
N GLU A 98 -0.18 -5.91 -14.23
CA GLU A 98 1.03 -5.36 -14.85
C GLU A 98 2.00 -4.72 -13.83
N SER A 99 1.49 -4.21 -12.71
CA SER A 99 2.29 -3.56 -11.67
C SER A 99 3.34 -4.51 -11.08
N ASN A 100 4.51 -3.98 -10.75
CA ASN A 100 5.56 -4.71 -10.02
C ASN A 100 5.24 -4.93 -8.54
N TYR A 101 4.17 -4.35 -8.04
CA TYR A 101 3.81 -4.41 -6.62
C TYR A 101 2.55 -5.22 -6.37
N GLY A 102 2.48 -5.87 -5.22
CA GLY A 102 1.34 -6.71 -4.86
C GLY A 102 1.24 -6.99 -3.36
N GLN A 103 1.25 -5.94 -2.53
CA GLN A 103 1.13 -6.13 -1.09
C GLN A 103 -0.31 -6.15 -0.62
N GLN A 104 -1.03 -5.06 -0.81
CA GLN A 104 -2.40 -4.92 -0.31
C GLN A 104 -3.29 -4.15 -1.28
N VAL A 105 -4.57 -4.45 -1.23
CA VAL A 105 -5.63 -3.69 -1.88
C VAL A 105 -6.78 -3.45 -0.90
N SER A 106 -7.45 -2.31 -1.04
CA SER A 106 -8.69 -2.02 -0.33
C SER A 106 -9.82 -1.81 -1.33
N LEU A 107 -10.90 -2.56 -1.14
CA LEU A 107 -12.15 -2.42 -1.88
C LEU A 107 -13.17 -1.72 -1.00
N PHE A 108 -13.75 -0.64 -1.51
CA PHE A 108 -14.83 0.08 -0.85
C PHE A 108 -16.11 -0.03 -1.68
N GLY A 109 -17.14 -0.56 -1.09
CA GLY A 109 -18.43 -0.72 -1.77
C GLY A 109 -19.49 -1.32 -0.85
N LYS A 110 -20.75 -1.22 -1.27
CA LYS A 110 -21.91 -1.74 -0.52
C LYS A 110 -22.50 -3.01 -1.13
N ASP A 111 -22.31 -3.21 -2.43
CA ASP A 111 -22.89 -4.35 -3.13
C ASP A 111 -21.92 -5.53 -3.15
N ILE A 112 -22.24 -6.53 -2.36
CA ILE A 112 -21.45 -7.76 -2.25
C ILE A 112 -21.42 -8.55 -3.56
N LYS A 113 -22.45 -8.48 -4.39
CA LYS A 113 -22.49 -9.20 -5.66
C LYS A 113 -21.47 -8.65 -6.66
N THR A 114 -21.18 -7.35 -6.57
CA THR A 114 -20.13 -6.70 -7.36
C THR A 114 -18.74 -6.95 -6.77
N ILE A 115 -18.62 -6.98 -5.43
CA ILE A 115 -17.32 -7.09 -4.76
C ILE A 115 -16.80 -8.53 -4.73
N ALA A 116 -17.66 -9.52 -4.46
CA ALA A 116 -17.22 -10.89 -4.24
C ALA A 116 -16.45 -11.49 -5.43
N PRO A 117 -16.84 -11.32 -6.69
CA PRO A 117 -16.07 -11.83 -7.83
C PRO A 117 -14.68 -11.21 -7.95
N LEU A 118 -14.50 -9.99 -7.47
CA LEU A 118 -13.20 -9.30 -7.52
C LEU A 118 -12.20 -9.95 -6.56
N ILE A 119 -12.67 -10.48 -5.43
CA ILE A 119 -11.81 -11.11 -4.42
C ILE A 119 -11.04 -12.28 -5.04
N ASP A 120 -11.70 -13.12 -5.82
CA ASP A 120 -11.08 -14.30 -6.46
C ASP A 120 -9.94 -13.93 -7.41
N THR A 121 -10.06 -12.79 -8.09
CA THR A 121 -8.97 -12.26 -8.91
C THR A 121 -7.88 -11.63 -8.04
N LEU A 122 -8.25 -10.82 -7.07
CA LEU A 122 -7.32 -10.02 -6.28
C LEU A 122 -6.45 -10.87 -5.35
N VAL A 123 -6.92 -11.99 -4.82
CA VAL A 123 -6.10 -12.90 -4.00
C VAL A 123 -4.92 -13.51 -4.78
N ASN A 124 -4.96 -13.46 -6.10
CA ASN A 124 -3.85 -13.87 -6.95
C ASN A 124 -2.86 -12.74 -7.27
N LEU A 125 -3.26 -11.49 -7.07
CA LEU A 125 -2.46 -10.30 -7.37
C LEU A 125 -1.78 -9.70 -6.13
N VAL A 126 -2.42 -9.81 -4.96
CA VAL A 126 -1.94 -9.23 -3.71
C VAL A 126 -1.95 -10.25 -2.56
N CYS A 127 -1.30 -9.91 -1.47
CA CYS A 127 -1.27 -10.77 -0.27
C CYS A 127 -2.33 -10.43 0.75
N ARG A 128 -2.99 -9.27 0.62
CA ARG A 128 -4.09 -8.89 1.50
C ARG A 128 -5.15 -8.11 0.74
N VAL A 129 -6.39 -8.55 0.86
CA VAL A 129 -7.57 -7.83 0.36
C VAL A 129 -8.35 -7.30 1.56
N ASN A 130 -8.50 -5.99 1.66
CA ASN A 130 -9.26 -5.33 2.71
C ASN A 130 -10.62 -4.91 2.16
N LEU A 131 -11.70 -5.21 2.88
CA LEU A 131 -13.06 -4.84 2.48
C LEU A 131 -13.57 -3.72 3.38
N ASN A 132 -13.93 -2.60 2.78
CA ASN A 132 -14.41 -1.39 3.47
C ASN A 132 -13.50 -0.95 4.64
N SER A 133 -12.21 -1.23 4.52
CA SER A 133 -11.21 -0.84 5.49
C SER A 133 -9.92 -0.39 4.78
N SER A 134 -9.13 0.44 5.45
CA SER A 134 -7.84 0.89 4.94
C SER A 134 -6.82 -0.23 4.96
N CYS A 135 -5.81 -0.12 4.11
CA CYS A 135 -4.60 -0.93 4.18
C CYS A 135 -3.93 -0.74 5.56
N GLN A 136 -3.50 -1.84 6.17
CA GLN A 136 -2.87 -1.81 7.49
C GLN A 136 -1.96 -3.02 7.68
N ARG A 137 -1.01 -2.92 8.57
CA ARG A 137 -0.11 -4.02 8.89
C ARG A 137 -0.73 -5.02 9.88
N GLY A 138 -1.34 -4.56 10.92
CA GLY A 138 -1.89 -5.38 11.99
C GLY A 138 -3.17 -6.16 11.62
N PRO A 139 -3.62 -7.05 12.49
CA PRO A 139 -2.92 -7.48 13.71
C PRO A 139 -1.70 -8.37 13.41
N ASP A 140 -0.72 -8.39 14.32
CA ASP A 140 0.57 -9.09 14.15
C ASP A 140 0.44 -10.62 14.03
N VAL A 141 -0.70 -11.17 14.40
CA VAL A 141 -1.02 -12.60 14.22
C VAL A 141 -1.28 -12.97 12.76
N TYR A 142 -1.54 -11.99 11.91
CA TYR A 142 -1.73 -12.23 10.49
C TYR A 142 -0.40 -12.22 9.74
N PRO A 143 -0.26 -13.03 8.67
CA PRO A 143 0.90 -12.99 7.82
C PRO A 143 1.07 -11.60 7.23
N PHE A 144 2.29 -11.07 7.27
CA PHE A 144 2.70 -9.87 6.56
C PHE A 144 3.66 -10.27 5.45
N THR A 145 3.19 -10.18 4.24
CA THR A 145 3.94 -10.60 3.05
C THR A 145 3.56 -9.71 1.86
N GLY A 146 4.26 -9.87 0.76
CA GLY A 146 3.99 -9.22 -0.51
C GLY A 146 4.16 -10.20 -1.67
N ARG A 147 3.58 -9.86 -2.78
CA ARG A 147 3.84 -10.50 -4.06
C ARG A 147 4.74 -9.62 -4.89
N LYS A 148 5.37 -10.19 -5.89
CA LYS A 148 6.26 -9.51 -6.83
C LYS A 148 7.38 -8.77 -6.06
N ASP A 149 7.64 -7.51 -6.35
CA ASP A 149 8.71 -6.73 -5.72
C ASP A 149 8.34 -6.17 -4.33
N SER A 150 7.11 -6.40 -3.85
CA SER A 150 6.67 -5.85 -2.57
C SER A 150 7.29 -6.51 -1.34
N ALA A 151 7.70 -7.77 -1.42
CA ALA A 151 8.41 -8.44 -0.34
C ALA A 151 9.10 -9.72 -0.81
N VAL A 152 10.17 -10.08 -0.09
CA VAL A 152 10.82 -11.39 -0.16
C VAL A 152 10.49 -12.16 1.12
N GLY A 153 9.63 -13.17 0.99
CA GLY A 153 9.21 -14.01 2.13
C GLY A 153 8.07 -13.42 2.95
N THR A 154 7.78 -14.07 4.06
CA THR A 154 6.65 -13.74 4.95
C THR A 154 7.16 -13.37 6.33
N LEU A 155 6.68 -12.27 6.88
CA LEU A 155 6.90 -11.83 8.24
C LEU A 155 5.62 -12.03 9.05
N SER A 156 5.72 -12.82 10.10
CA SER A 156 4.71 -12.97 11.16
C SER A 156 5.39 -13.60 12.37
N ILE A 157 4.78 -13.53 13.54
CA ILE A 157 5.34 -14.18 14.74
C ILE A 157 5.54 -15.67 14.50
N HIS A 158 4.55 -16.34 13.90
CA HIS A 158 4.60 -17.77 13.63
C HIS A 158 5.65 -18.14 12.58
N ASP A 159 5.77 -17.36 11.51
CA ASP A 159 6.74 -17.62 10.45
C ASP A 159 8.16 -17.29 10.90
N ALA A 160 8.33 -16.22 11.71
CA ALA A 160 9.61 -15.93 12.34
C ALA A 160 10.08 -17.07 13.26
N LEU A 161 9.21 -17.57 14.13
CA LEU A 161 9.52 -18.72 14.99
C LEU A 161 9.89 -19.95 14.18
N ARG A 162 9.18 -20.24 13.10
CA ARG A 162 9.51 -21.35 12.19
C ARG A 162 10.86 -21.17 11.52
N SER A 163 11.23 -19.97 11.13
CA SER A 163 12.52 -19.67 10.50
C SER A 163 13.70 -19.89 11.45
N PHE A 164 13.49 -19.73 12.76
CA PHE A 164 14.48 -20.03 13.80
C PHE A 164 14.37 -21.44 14.40
N SER A 165 13.54 -22.29 13.81
CA SER A 165 13.30 -23.67 14.29
C SER A 165 13.68 -24.68 13.22
N ILE A 166 14.25 -25.81 13.64
CA ILE A 166 14.49 -26.95 12.77
C ILE A 166 13.35 -27.95 12.95
N ARG A 167 12.62 -28.21 11.86
CA ARG A 167 11.60 -29.26 11.87
C ARG A 167 12.22 -30.62 11.92
N THR A 168 11.83 -31.40 12.92
CA THR A 168 12.16 -32.83 13.00
C THR A 168 10.91 -33.64 12.68
N PHE A 169 11.03 -34.57 11.78
CA PHE A 169 9.97 -35.48 11.40
C PHE A 169 10.27 -36.86 12.03
N VAL A 170 9.30 -37.40 12.77
CA VAL A 170 9.36 -38.75 13.31
C VAL A 170 8.32 -39.59 12.58
N ALA A 171 8.78 -40.61 11.92
CA ALA A 171 7.91 -41.57 11.23
C ALA A 171 8.07 -42.95 11.84
N SER A 172 6.97 -43.63 12.09
CA SER A 172 6.97 -45.04 12.49
C SER A 172 6.02 -45.84 11.61
N LYS A 173 6.31 -47.11 11.45
CA LYS A 173 5.34 -48.06 10.90
C LYS A 173 4.46 -48.56 12.05
N ASP A 174 3.19 -48.77 11.77
CA ASP A 174 2.27 -49.37 12.72
C ASP A 174 2.71 -50.83 12.98
N ASN A 175 3.07 -51.13 14.22
CA ASN A 175 3.48 -52.43 14.67
C ASN A 175 3.26 -52.55 16.20
N GLU A 176 3.46 -53.76 16.74
CA GLU A 176 3.25 -54.08 18.15
C GLU A 176 4.06 -53.23 19.15
N TYR A 177 5.13 -52.53 18.70
CA TYR A 177 5.98 -51.69 19.55
C TYR A 177 5.54 -50.23 19.58
N ASN A 178 4.54 -49.85 18.77
CA ASN A 178 4.08 -48.48 18.62
C ASN A 178 2.63 -48.24 19.10
N SER A 179 2.03 -49.26 19.75
CA SER A 179 0.68 -49.24 20.34
C SER A 179 0.67 -48.76 21.79
#